data_f83f7e47edc2d8949213d2e3270291c3
#
_entry.id   f83f7e47edc2d8949213d2e3270291c3
#
_cell.length_a   1.000
_cell.length_b   1.000
_cell.length_c   1.000
_cell.angle_alpha   90.00
_cell.angle_beta   90.00
_cell.angle_gamma   90.00
#
_symmetry.space_group_name_H-M   'P 1'
#
loop_
_entity.id
_entity.type
_entity.pdbx_description
1 polymer ?
#
loop_
_entity_poly.entity_id
_entity_poly.type
_entity_poly.pdbx_seq_one_letter_code
_entity_poly.pdbx_strand_id
1 'polypeptide(L)'
;FDREGVCVAEYDKTHLFTPMGEQNYYTAGDHLCSFTLDGVKCGVVICYDVRFPELTRSLALQGMDMLFVVSQWPIERISQLHTLLAARAIENQAYVACCNSCGTAGKTVYGGHSSVIDPFGRTLALAGISEDTISAVCNMQLLSDIRSNIPVFRDRCPELY
;
A
#
# COMPACT_ATOMS: atom_id res chain seq x y z
N PHE A 1 9.90 -10.38 6.69
CA PHE A 1 10.56 -11.67 6.91
C PHE A 1 10.07 -12.66 5.86
N ASP A 2 10.98 -13.44 5.30
CA ASP A 2 10.64 -14.51 4.37
C ASP A 2 10.14 -15.78 5.11
N ARG A 3 9.96 -16.88 4.35
CA ARG A 3 9.48 -18.17 4.91
C ARG A 3 10.50 -18.85 5.84
N GLU A 4 11.78 -18.50 5.70
CA GLU A 4 12.90 -18.97 6.52
C GLU A 4 13.12 -18.09 7.76
N GLY A 5 12.36 -17.00 7.92
CA GLY A 5 12.45 -16.06 9.03
C GLY A 5 13.60 -15.06 8.88
N VAL A 6 14.13 -14.90 7.67
CA VAL A 6 15.17 -13.90 7.39
C VAL A 6 14.50 -12.54 7.14
N CYS A 7 15.01 -11.47 7.77
CA CYS A 7 14.57 -10.10 7.49
C CYS A 7 15.01 -9.70 6.09
N VAL A 8 14.05 -9.53 5.17
CA VAL A 8 14.33 -9.19 3.76
C VAL A 8 14.24 -7.69 3.48
N ALA A 9 13.58 -6.94 4.35
CA ALA A 9 13.46 -5.49 4.23
C ALA A 9 13.08 -4.86 5.56
N GLU A 10 13.49 -3.60 5.74
CA GLU A 10 13.07 -2.70 6.82
C GLU A 10 12.63 -1.38 6.21
N TYR A 11 11.62 -0.74 6.79
CA TYR A 11 11.09 0.52 6.30
C TYR A 11 10.68 1.43 7.44
N ASP A 12 11.18 2.64 7.42
CA ASP A 12 10.74 3.72 8.26
C ASP A 12 9.80 4.65 7.49
N LYS A 13 8.66 4.99 8.10
CA LYS A 13 7.65 5.87 7.52
C LYS A 13 8.26 7.18 7.06
N THR A 14 8.11 7.51 5.77
CA THR A 14 8.72 8.71 5.18
C THR A 14 7.88 9.97 5.41
N HIS A 15 6.55 9.86 5.46
CA HIS A 15 5.65 10.99 5.69
C HIS A 15 4.99 10.87 7.06
N LEU A 16 5.52 11.59 8.04
CA LEU A 16 4.96 11.64 9.39
C LEU A 16 3.62 12.40 9.40
N PHE A 17 2.65 11.88 10.15
CA PHE A 17 1.32 12.50 10.25
C PHE A 17 1.34 13.66 11.24
N THR A 18 1.66 14.84 10.75
CA THR A 18 1.82 16.06 11.54
C THR A 18 0.58 16.49 12.33
N PRO A 19 -0.69 16.23 11.87
CA PRO A 19 -1.86 16.57 12.66
C PRO A 19 -1.97 15.83 14.00
N MET A 20 -1.30 14.65 14.14
CA MET A 20 -1.19 13.93 15.41
C MET A 20 0.15 14.15 16.13
N GLY A 21 1.00 15.02 15.61
CA GLY A 21 2.28 15.35 16.24
C GLY A 21 3.34 14.27 16.12
N GLU A 22 3.25 13.35 15.13
CA GLU A 22 4.23 12.27 14.98
C GLU A 22 5.67 12.78 14.90
N GLN A 23 5.90 13.94 14.30
CA GLN A 23 7.23 14.57 14.20
C GLN A 23 7.87 14.93 15.55
N ASN A 24 7.10 14.93 16.63
CA ASN A 24 7.63 15.18 17.98
C ASN A 24 8.21 13.92 18.63
N TYR A 25 7.92 12.75 18.09
CA TYR A 25 8.25 11.45 18.69
C TYR A 25 9.04 10.54 17.74
N TYR A 26 8.96 10.77 16.44
CA TYR A 26 9.56 9.92 15.41
C TYR A 26 10.41 10.74 14.44
N THR A 27 11.43 10.11 13.90
CA THR A 27 12.20 10.61 12.76
C THR A 27 11.64 9.98 11.48
N ALA A 28 11.45 10.79 10.44
CA ALA A 28 11.02 10.29 9.14
C ALA A 28 12.10 9.43 8.51
N GLY A 29 11.69 8.37 7.82
CA GLY A 29 12.56 7.62 6.93
C GLY A 29 12.97 8.45 5.70
N ASP A 30 14.03 8.03 5.02
CA ASP A 30 14.67 8.75 3.92
C ASP A 30 14.82 7.91 2.65
N HIS A 31 14.23 6.72 2.60
CA HIS A 31 14.39 5.77 1.50
C HIS A 31 13.09 5.07 1.10
N LEU A 32 13.07 4.61 -0.16
CA LEU A 32 12.02 3.71 -0.66
C LEU A 32 12.31 2.28 -0.17
N CYS A 33 11.26 1.55 0.17
CA CYS A 33 11.42 0.15 0.54
C CYS A 33 10.82 -0.77 -0.53
N SER A 34 11.68 -1.35 -1.34
CA SER A 34 11.35 -2.41 -2.30
C SER A 34 12.12 -3.68 -1.98
N PHE A 35 11.46 -4.82 -2.12
CA PHE A 35 12.04 -6.14 -1.84
C PHE A 35 11.39 -7.21 -2.70
N THR A 36 11.96 -8.41 -2.72
CA THR A 36 11.35 -9.56 -3.41
C THR A 36 10.92 -10.59 -2.38
N LEU A 37 9.68 -11.07 -2.50
CA LEU A 37 9.13 -12.13 -1.68
C LEU A 37 8.52 -13.20 -2.59
N ASP A 38 8.99 -14.43 -2.50
CA ASP A 38 8.56 -15.56 -3.35
C ASP A 38 8.57 -15.22 -4.86
N GLY A 39 9.56 -14.46 -5.33
CA GLY A 39 9.68 -14.03 -6.72
C GLY A 39 8.81 -12.84 -7.12
N VAL A 40 7.96 -12.31 -6.23
CA VAL A 40 7.13 -11.11 -6.45
C VAL A 40 7.88 -9.88 -5.97
N LYS A 41 7.96 -8.85 -6.80
CA LYS A 41 8.51 -7.55 -6.40
C LYS A 41 7.50 -6.78 -5.57
N CYS A 42 7.87 -6.47 -4.35
CA CYS A 42 7.00 -5.84 -3.35
C CYS A 42 7.52 -4.46 -2.96
N GLY A 43 6.59 -3.61 -2.56
CA GLY A 43 6.89 -2.36 -1.87
C GLY A 43 6.09 -2.28 -0.58
N VAL A 44 6.54 -1.49 0.38
CA VAL A 44 5.79 -1.21 1.60
C VAL A 44 5.72 0.29 1.87
N VAL A 45 4.56 0.73 2.37
CA VAL A 45 4.33 2.09 2.84
C VAL A 45 3.50 2.06 4.12
N ILE A 46 3.61 3.10 4.95
CA ILE A 46 2.94 3.15 6.25
C ILE A 46 1.90 4.27 6.28
N CYS A 47 0.62 3.89 6.39
CA CYS A 47 -0.51 4.74 6.73
C CYS A 47 -0.56 6.03 5.89
N TYR A 48 -0.11 7.16 6.43
CA TYR A 48 -0.16 8.48 5.78
C TYR A 48 0.58 8.52 4.45
N ASP A 49 1.62 7.70 4.27
CA ASP A 49 2.38 7.57 3.02
C ASP A 49 1.48 7.30 1.81
N VAL A 50 0.36 6.58 2.00
CA VAL A 50 -0.55 6.24 0.90
C VAL A 50 -1.19 7.46 0.22
N ARG A 51 -1.16 8.64 0.89
CA ARG A 51 -1.66 9.90 0.31
C ARG A 51 -0.72 10.51 -0.73
N PHE A 52 0.53 10.07 -0.75
CA PHE A 52 1.58 10.61 -1.63
C PHE A 52 1.78 9.70 -2.84
N PRO A 53 1.16 10.02 -3.99
CA PRO A 53 1.26 9.20 -5.20
C PRO A 53 2.71 9.08 -5.69
N GLU A 54 3.54 10.07 -5.45
CA GLU A 54 4.96 10.11 -5.83
C GLU A 54 5.72 8.94 -5.24
N LEU A 55 5.46 8.61 -3.96
CA LEU A 55 6.14 7.53 -3.25
C LEU A 55 5.81 6.17 -3.89
N THR A 56 4.52 5.88 -4.08
CA THR A 56 4.08 4.62 -4.68
C THR A 56 4.43 4.52 -6.15
N ARG A 57 4.40 5.65 -6.89
CA ARG A 57 4.86 5.70 -8.28
C ARG A 57 6.35 5.39 -8.38
N SER A 58 7.17 5.89 -7.48
CA SER A 58 8.61 5.61 -7.45
C SER A 58 8.89 4.13 -7.23
N LEU A 59 8.13 3.46 -6.33
CA LEU A 59 8.20 2.01 -6.14
C LEU A 59 7.76 1.24 -7.40
N ALA A 60 6.68 1.68 -8.04
CA ALA A 60 6.17 1.06 -9.26
C ALA A 60 7.16 1.16 -10.43
N LEU A 61 7.88 2.26 -10.54
CA LEU A 61 8.94 2.45 -11.55
C LEU A 61 10.16 1.56 -11.29
N GLN A 62 10.36 1.06 -10.08
CA GLN A 62 11.34 0.02 -9.76
C GLN A 62 10.83 -1.40 -10.09
N GLY A 63 9.60 -1.50 -10.61
CA GLY A 63 8.99 -2.76 -11.04
C GLY A 63 8.14 -3.45 -9.97
N MET A 64 7.62 -2.71 -9.00
CA MET A 64 6.74 -3.24 -7.96
C MET A 64 5.47 -3.89 -8.57
N ASP A 65 5.17 -5.10 -8.11
CA ASP A 65 3.99 -5.89 -8.48
C ASP A 65 2.93 -5.88 -7.37
N MET A 66 3.36 -5.74 -6.12
CA MET A 66 2.50 -5.71 -4.94
C MET A 66 2.93 -4.64 -3.96
N LEU A 67 1.99 -3.82 -3.54
CA LEU A 67 2.16 -2.81 -2.49
C LEU A 67 1.53 -3.30 -1.20
N PHE A 68 2.31 -3.34 -0.13
CA PHE A 68 1.82 -3.53 1.23
C PHE A 68 1.60 -2.18 1.91
N VAL A 69 0.44 -2.02 2.55
CA VAL A 69 0.09 -0.82 3.31
C VAL A 69 -0.25 -1.22 4.73
N VAL A 70 0.57 -0.81 5.69
CA VAL A 70 0.30 -1.01 7.12
C VAL A 70 -0.27 0.29 7.68
N SER A 71 -1.42 0.24 8.37
CA SER A 71 -2.15 1.45 8.69
C SER A 71 -2.85 1.42 10.04
N GLN A 72 -2.96 2.61 10.65
CA GLN A 72 -3.84 2.93 11.77
C GLN A 72 -4.82 4.04 11.34
N TRP A 73 -5.72 3.71 10.41
CA TRP A 73 -6.61 4.69 9.80
C TRP A 73 -7.94 4.79 10.56
N PRO A 74 -8.33 6.00 11.00
CA PRO A 74 -9.57 6.20 11.74
C PRO A 74 -10.82 5.93 10.89
N ILE A 75 -11.90 5.51 11.55
CA ILE A 75 -13.15 5.14 10.90
C ILE A 75 -13.79 6.31 10.14
N GLU A 76 -13.64 7.54 10.64
CA GLU A 76 -14.23 8.74 10.03
C GLU A 76 -13.66 9.02 8.64
N ARG A 77 -12.52 8.45 8.31
CA ARG A 77 -11.84 8.65 7.03
C ARG A 77 -11.63 7.35 6.25
N ILE A 78 -12.34 6.27 6.64
CA ILE A 78 -12.13 4.95 6.01
C ILE A 78 -12.45 4.95 4.51
N SER A 79 -13.45 5.72 4.06
CA SER A 79 -13.76 5.88 2.65
C SER A 79 -12.61 6.48 1.84
N GLN A 80 -11.85 7.40 2.45
CA GLN A 80 -10.66 7.97 1.82
C GLN A 80 -9.56 6.91 1.68
N LEU A 81 -9.37 6.06 2.69
CA LEU A 81 -8.40 4.97 2.60
C LEU A 81 -8.73 4.06 1.42
N HIS A 82 -9.97 3.59 1.31
CA HIS A 82 -10.40 2.72 0.21
C HIS A 82 -10.18 3.35 -1.16
N THR A 83 -10.55 4.62 -1.31
CA THR A 83 -10.33 5.37 -2.55
C THR A 83 -8.84 5.45 -2.91
N LEU A 84 -8.00 5.77 -1.92
CA LEU A 84 -6.56 5.88 -2.14
C LEU A 84 -5.93 4.52 -2.49
N LEU A 85 -6.30 3.45 -1.79
CA LEU A 85 -5.79 2.11 -2.08
C LEU A 85 -6.15 1.67 -3.50
N ALA A 86 -7.40 1.88 -3.93
CA ALA A 86 -7.85 1.58 -5.27
C ALA A 86 -7.10 2.43 -6.32
N ALA A 87 -6.90 3.73 -6.05
CA ALA A 87 -6.13 4.61 -6.93
C ALA A 87 -4.68 4.10 -7.08
N ARG A 88 -4.02 3.73 -5.96
CA ARG A 88 -2.65 3.17 -5.99
C ARG A 88 -2.57 1.89 -6.80
N ALA A 89 -3.57 1.02 -6.71
CA ALA A 89 -3.64 -0.21 -7.50
C ALA A 89 -3.79 0.08 -9.00
N ILE A 90 -4.74 0.94 -9.37
CA ILE A 90 -5.06 1.26 -10.76
C ILE A 90 -3.90 1.99 -11.45
N GLU A 91 -3.47 3.11 -10.90
CA GLU A 91 -2.48 4.00 -11.52
C GLU A 91 -1.09 3.37 -11.62
N ASN A 92 -0.77 2.41 -10.74
CA ASN A 92 0.51 1.72 -10.74
C ASN A 92 0.41 0.29 -11.28
N GLN A 93 -0.78 -0.15 -11.70
CA GLN A 93 -1.01 -1.50 -12.22
C GLN A 93 -0.37 -2.58 -11.36
N ALA A 94 -0.69 -2.52 -10.05
CA ALA A 94 -0.14 -3.39 -9.01
C ALA A 94 -1.25 -3.90 -8.09
N TYR A 95 -1.03 -5.03 -7.43
CA TYR A 95 -1.88 -5.43 -6.32
C TYR A 95 -1.60 -4.55 -5.10
N VAL A 96 -2.62 -4.31 -4.27
CA VAL A 96 -2.48 -3.61 -3.00
C VAL A 96 -3.05 -4.47 -1.88
N ALA A 97 -2.26 -4.77 -0.87
CA ALA A 97 -2.68 -5.44 0.35
C ALA A 97 -2.55 -4.48 1.54
N CYS A 98 -3.68 -4.11 2.12
CA CYS A 98 -3.73 -3.20 3.25
C CYS A 98 -4.12 -3.94 4.52
N CYS A 99 -3.30 -3.78 5.57
CA CYS A 99 -3.63 -4.16 6.93
C CYS A 99 -3.90 -2.88 7.73
N ASN A 100 -5.16 -2.68 8.15
CA ASN A 100 -5.57 -1.52 8.93
C ASN A 100 -6.02 -1.94 10.33
N SER A 101 -5.63 -1.16 11.33
CA SER A 101 -6.04 -1.40 12.72
C SER A 101 -7.57 -1.33 12.88
N CYS A 102 -8.09 -2.13 13.80
CA CYS A 102 -9.47 -2.07 14.30
C CYS A 102 -9.46 -1.76 15.79
N GLY A 103 -10.65 -1.53 16.37
CA GLY A 103 -10.81 -1.22 17.78
C GLY A 103 -10.56 0.24 18.13
N THR A 104 -10.26 0.51 19.40
CA THR A 104 -10.15 1.89 19.92
C THR A 104 -8.86 2.08 20.70
N ALA A 105 -8.17 3.19 20.46
CA ALA A 105 -7.05 3.64 21.28
C ALA A 105 -7.27 5.11 21.68
N GLY A 106 -7.35 5.37 22.98
CA GLY A 106 -7.68 6.67 23.51
C GLY A 106 -9.06 7.13 23.01
N LYS A 107 -9.09 8.22 22.24
CA LYS A 107 -10.31 8.77 21.64
C LYS A 107 -10.51 8.36 20.17
N THR A 108 -9.57 7.64 19.58
CA THR A 108 -9.60 7.26 18.16
C THR A 108 -10.20 5.87 17.99
N VAL A 109 -11.22 5.78 17.16
CA VAL A 109 -11.76 4.49 16.67
C VAL A 109 -11.14 4.19 15.32
N TYR A 110 -10.43 3.06 15.22
CA TYR A 110 -9.83 2.63 13.98
C TYR A 110 -10.84 1.88 13.10
N GLY A 111 -10.74 2.11 11.78
CA GLY A 111 -11.78 1.71 10.85
C GLY A 111 -11.81 0.23 10.49
N GLY A 112 -10.78 -0.56 10.82
CA GLY A 112 -10.68 -1.93 10.30
C GLY A 112 -10.59 -1.92 8.78
N HIS A 113 -11.41 -2.76 8.12
CA HIS A 113 -11.51 -2.82 6.66
C HIS A 113 -10.17 -3.08 5.95
N SER A 114 -9.33 -3.93 6.53
CA SER A 114 -8.16 -4.49 5.83
C SER A 114 -8.62 -5.08 4.51
N SER A 115 -7.84 -4.92 3.44
CA SER A 115 -8.31 -5.29 2.11
C SER A 115 -7.19 -5.74 1.18
N VAL A 116 -7.56 -6.56 0.18
CA VAL A 116 -6.71 -6.88 -0.96
C VAL A 116 -7.40 -6.38 -2.23
N ILE A 117 -6.68 -5.63 -3.05
CA ILE A 117 -7.21 -4.94 -4.23
C ILE A 117 -6.38 -5.35 -5.45
N ASP A 118 -7.05 -5.64 -6.57
CA ASP A 118 -6.41 -6.00 -7.84
C ASP A 118 -5.98 -4.76 -8.65
N PRO A 119 -5.19 -4.93 -9.72
CA PRO A 119 -4.73 -3.83 -10.57
C PRO A 119 -5.83 -3.06 -11.31
N PHE A 120 -7.08 -3.56 -11.33
CA PHE A 120 -8.25 -2.83 -11.83
C PHE A 120 -8.97 -2.02 -10.75
N GLY A 121 -8.47 -2.05 -9.51
CA GLY A 121 -9.11 -1.40 -8.36
C GLY A 121 -10.28 -2.19 -7.75
N ARG A 122 -10.44 -3.46 -8.11
CA ARG A 122 -11.49 -4.32 -7.54
C ARG A 122 -11.02 -4.88 -6.21
N THR A 123 -11.89 -4.83 -5.22
CA THR A 123 -11.63 -5.46 -3.92
C THR A 123 -11.80 -6.97 -4.03
N LEU A 124 -10.72 -7.72 -3.85
CA LEU A 124 -10.70 -9.18 -3.86
C LEU A 124 -11.09 -9.78 -2.51
N ALA A 125 -10.70 -9.10 -1.42
CA ALA A 125 -11.06 -9.47 -0.06
C ALA A 125 -11.18 -8.20 0.79
N LEU A 126 -12.12 -8.20 1.73
CA LEU A 126 -12.40 -7.08 2.62
C LEU A 126 -12.76 -7.60 4.01
N ALA A 127 -12.02 -7.19 5.04
CA ALA A 127 -12.37 -7.42 6.43
C ALA A 127 -13.49 -6.46 6.89
N GLY A 128 -14.14 -6.81 8.00
CA GLY A 128 -15.05 -5.92 8.70
C GLY A 128 -14.33 -4.89 9.59
N ILE A 129 -15.09 -4.36 10.55
CA ILE A 129 -14.60 -3.40 11.56
C ILE A 129 -13.95 -4.07 12.77
N SER A 130 -14.04 -5.39 12.86
CA SER A 130 -13.49 -6.20 13.94
C SER A 130 -12.21 -6.89 13.49
N GLU A 131 -11.47 -7.45 14.45
CA GLU A 131 -10.31 -8.28 14.21
C GLU A 131 -10.69 -9.49 13.34
N ASP A 132 -9.99 -9.67 12.21
CA ASP A 132 -10.28 -10.70 11.24
C ASP A 132 -9.01 -11.04 10.42
N THR A 133 -9.04 -12.21 9.78
CA THR A 133 -8.03 -12.64 8.82
C THR A 133 -8.69 -12.87 7.47
N ILE A 134 -8.24 -12.13 6.46
CA ILE A 134 -8.72 -12.26 5.09
C ILE A 134 -7.62 -12.86 4.20
N SER A 135 -8.04 -13.53 3.13
CA SER A 135 -7.13 -14.05 2.11
C SER A 135 -7.68 -13.82 0.70
N ALA A 136 -6.78 -13.67 -0.26
CA ALA A 136 -7.11 -13.56 -1.67
C ALA A 136 -6.06 -14.23 -2.53
N VAL A 137 -6.46 -14.71 -3.70
CA VAL A 137 -5.54 -15.21 -4.72
C VAL A 137 -5.21 -14.08 -5.69
N CYS A 138 -3.92 -13.72 -5.78
CA CYS A 138 -3.40 -12.72 -6.69
C CYS A 138 -2.78 -13.41 -7.92
N ASN A 139 -3.43 -13.31 -9.06
CA ASN A 139 -2.91 -13.87 -10.32
C ASN A 139 -1.86 -12.93 -10.92
N MET A 140 -0.59 -13.26 -10.81
CA MET A 140 0.51 -12.42 -11.32
C MET A 140 0.52 -12.28 -12.83
N GLN A 141 -0.07 -13.22 -13.59
CA GLN A 141 -0.20 -13.10 -15.04
C GLN A 141 -1.03 -11.86 -15.44
N LEU A 142 -2.03 -11.50 -14.61
CA LEU A 142 -2.86 -10.32 -14.83
C LEU A 142 -2.04 -9.02 -14.93
N LEU A 143 -0.91 -8.92 -14.22
CA LEU A 143 -0.03 -7.73 -14.27
C LEU A 143 0.59 -7.56 -15.65
N SER A 144 1.08 -8.64 -16.26
CA SER A 144 1.66 -8.58 -17.60
C SER A 144 0.60 -8.24 -18.64
N ASP A 145 -0.59 -8.80 -18.51
CA ASP A 145 -1.70 -8.57 -19.44
C ASP A 145 -2.17 -7.10 -19.38
N ILE A 146 -2.39 -6.54 -18.21
CA ILE A 146 -2.83 -5.14 -18.06
C ILE A 146 -1.76 -4.16 -18.52
N ARG A 147 -0.48 -4.40 -18.17
CA ARG A 147 0.64 -3.53 -18.55
C ARG A 147 0.90 -3.54 -20.05
N SER A 148 0.57 -4.65 -20.74
CA SER A 148 0.65 -4.74 -22.19
C SER A 148 -0.51 -4.02 -22.88
N ASN A 149 -1.73 -4.15 -22.35
CA ASN A 149 -2.94 -3.58 -22.94
C ASN A 149 -3.10 -2.08 -22.67
N ILE A 150 -2.66 -1.61 -21.50
CA ILE A 150 -2.69 -0.20 -21.10
C ILE A 150 -1.28 0.18 -20.63
N PRO A 151 -0.37 0.54 -21.52
CA PRO A 151 1.06 0.67 -21.20
C PRO A 151 1.39 2.02 -20.53
N VAL A 152 0.78 2.32 -19.38
CA VAL A 152 0.90 3.62 -18.67
C VAL A 152 2.35 4.00 -18.36
N PHE A 153 3.22 3.02 -18.08
CA PHE A 153 4.63 3.31 -17.75
C PHE A 153 5.42 3.76 -18.98
N ARG A 154 5.13 3.19 -20.17
CA ARG A 154 5.73 3.60 -21.44
C ARG A 154 5.23 4.97 -21.90
N ASP A 155 3.96 5.25 -21.67
CA ASP A 155 3.28 6.45 -22.19
C ASP A 155 3.45 7.66 -21.25
N ARG A 156 4.28 7.53 -20.19
CA ARG A 156 4.65 8.65 -19.30
C ARG A 156 5.47 9.68 -20.07
N CYS A 157 5.35 10.94 -19.65
CA CYS A 157 6.16 12.07 -20.12
C CYS A 157 7.03 12.59 -18.95
N PRO A 158 8.15 11.88 -18.59
CA PRO A 158 8.94 12.21 -17.41
C PRO A 158 9.51 13.64 -17.42
N GLU A 159 9.64 14.22 -18.61
CA GLU A 159 10.11 15.61 -18.81
C GLU A 159 9.12 16.66 -18.30
N LEU A 160 7.89 16.29 -17.98
CA LEU A 160 6.85 17.21 -17.49
C LEU A 160 6.69 17.15 -15.96
N TYR A 161 7.32 16.20 -15.28
CA TYR A 161 7.20 15.98 -13.82
C TYR A 161 8.34 15.18 -13.20
#